data_b30344780ec7e6bbdd5d1f71acdbfd63
#
_entry.id   b30344780ec7e6bbdd5d1f71acdbfd63
#
_cell.length_a   1.000
_cell.length_b   1.000
_cell.length_c   1.000
_cell.angle_alpha   90.00
_cell.angle_beta   90.00
_cell.angle_gamma   90.00
#
_symmetry.space_group_name_H-M   'P 1'
#
loop_
_entity.id
_entity.type
_entity.pdbx_description
1 polymer ?
#
loop_
_entity_poly.entity_id
_entity_poly.type
_entity_poly.pdbx_seq_one_letter_code
_entity_poly.pdbx_strand_id
1 'polypeptide(L)'
;MQRLKNLLSNDWVRASLLAVAVLVFLHVFVVRWVTVRSTSMYATLYPGDLVGVSRWPVWTGFGRGDIAVFRDPLQDRKAFERRQLLVKRIVGLPGDEIIMKDGVLFVNRERLSFPNETHSYLVRLKQGTDPKAVLTDLGLPPAFVPPGRNFIELPLNDAMANAVEKRADVVSAERMSTATGAPRHIFPFSPYFHWNSDDYGPLRVPAKGDTVRIDPTTIPLYDRIISRYEGRKLEASGNDLLLDGRPIQRYVIDANYYFVLGDSRHYSADSRFWGFVPADHLVGRASFVLVSQDPENGGIRKGWVLKSL
;
A
#
# COMPACT_ATOMS: atom_id res chain seq x y z
N MET A 1 10.00 -44.46 25.74
CA MET A 1 10.40 -43.32 26.61
C MET A 1 11.91 -43.19 26.78
N GLN A 2 12.68 -44.30 26.99
CA GLN A 2 14.15 -44.29 27.19
C GLN A 2 14.92 -43.70 25.98
N ARG A 3 14.56 -44.06 24.74
CA ARG A 3 15.20 -43.51 23.50
C ARG A 3 15.06 -42.01 23.36
N LEU A 4 13.91 -41.45 23.75
CA LEU A 4 13.66 -39.98 23.67
C LEU A 4 14.49 -39.24 24.74
N LYS A 5 14.65 -39.82 25.93
CA LYS A 5 15.50 -39.27 27.00
C LYS A 5 16.97 -39.26 26.59
N ASN A 6 17.45 -40.32 25.93
CA ASN A 6 18.84 -40.40 25.45
C ASN A 6 19.11 -39.44 24.26
N LEU A 7 18.11 -39.19 23.39
CA LEU A 7 18.23 -38.18 22.35
C LEU A 7 18.32 -36.76 22.95
N LEU A 8 17.49 -36.47 23.95
CA LEU A 8 17.48 -35.18 24.65
C LEU A 8 18.65 -34.96 25.60
N SER A 9 19.44 -36.00 25.92
CA SER A 9 20.67 -35.88 26.70
C SER A 9 21.89 -35.55 25.85
N ASN A 10 21.79 -35.62 24.52
CA ASN A 10 22.89 -35.28 23.62
C ASN A 10 22.95 -33.74 23.44
N ASP A 11 24.11 -33.15 23.77
CA ASP A 11 24.31 -31.70 23.75
C ASP A 11 24.14 -31.10 22.36
N TRP A 12 24.50 -31.85 21.29
CA TRP A 12 24.25 -31.42 19.90
C TRP A 12 22.75 -31.35 19.57
N VAL A 13 21.95 -32.30 20.06
CA VAL A 13 20.49 -32.28 19.88
C VAL A 13 19.87 -31.12 20.63
N ARG A 14 20.31 -30.84 21.86
CA ARG A 14 19.85 -29.69 22.64
C ARG A 14 20.20 -28.37 21.95
N ALA A 15 21.46 -28.22 21.50
CA ALA A 15 21.90 -27.05 20.77
C ALA A 15 21.10 -26.84 19.46
N SER A 16 20.84 -27.92 18.72
CA SER A 16 20.01 -27.83 17.49
C SER A 16 18.57 -27.45 17.79
N LEU A 17 17.95 -28.03 18.81
CA LEU A 17 16.59 -27.67 19.23
C LEU A 17 16.50 -26.20 19.67
N LEU A 18 17.49 -25.74 20.46
CA LEU A 18 17.57 -24.34 20.85
C LEU A 18 17.75 -23.42 19.67
N ALA A 19 18.64 -23.76 18.73
CA ALA A 19 18.83 -22.97 17.51
C ALA A 19 17.54 -22.88 16.66
N VAL A 20 16.82 -24.00 16.50
CA VAL A 20 15.52 -24.02 15.81
C VAL A 20 14.51 -23.16 16.56
N ALA A 21 14.42 -23.28 17.89
CA ALA A 21 13.50 -22.48 18.70
C ALA A 21 13.81 -20.97 18.57
N VAL A 22 15.08 -20.58 18.59
CA VAL A 22 15.52 -19.20 18.38
C VAL A 22 15.16 -18.72 16.97
N LEU A 23 15.41 -19.53 15.93
CA LEU A 23 15.05 -19.17 14.55
C LEU A 23 13.55 -19.00 14.38
N VAL A 24 12.74 -19.89 14.97
CA VAL A 24 11.28 -19.78 14.95
C VAL A 24 10.84 -18.52 15.70
N PHE A 25 11.42 -18.26 16.87
CA PHE A 25 11.11 -17.03 17.63
C PHE A 25 11.44 -15.78 16.82
N LEU A 26 12.63 -15.70 16.22
CA LEU A 26 13.01 -14.58 15.37
C LEU A 26 12.07 -14.40 14.17
N HIS A 27 11.72 -15.50 13.51
CA HIS A 27 10.80 -15.47 12.36
C HIS A 27 9.39 -15.03 12.76
N VAL A 28 8.87 -15.51 13.89
CA VAL A 28 7.49 -15.22 14.32
C VAL A 28 7.37 -13.83 14.93
N PHE A 29 8.35 -13.40 15.72
CA PHE A 29 8.23 -12.20 16.55
C PHE A 29 9.08 -11.02 16.08
N VAL A 30 10.17 -11.25 15.35
CA VAL A 30 11.12 -10.17 15.02
C VAL A 30 11.11 -9.82 13.54
N VAL A 31 11.30 -10.78 12.65
CA VAL A 31 11.43 -10.55 11.21
C VAL A 31 10.58 -11.55 10.42
N ARG A 32 9.77 -11.05 9.50
CA ARG A 32 9.03 -11.86 8.53
C ARG A 32 9.53 -11.58 7.12
N TRP A 33 9.57 -12.61 6.28
CA TRP A 33 9.93 -12.48 4.88
C TRP A 33 8.67 -12.38 4.01
N VAL A 34 8.65 -11.41 3.11
CA VAL A 34 7.53 -11.19 2.21
C VAL A 34 8.06 -10.95 0.79
N THR A 35 7.52 -11.69 -0.19
CA THR A 35 7.84 -11.47 -1.60
C THR A 35 6.87 -10.44 -2.19
N VAL A 36 7.40 -9.40 -2.81
CA VAL A 36 6.63 -8.38 -3.54
C VAL A 36 6.16 -8.98 -4.86
N ARG A 37 4.85 -8.83 -5.16
CA ARG A 37 4.23 -9.39 -6.36
C ARG A 37 3.63 -8.37 -7.31
N SER A 38 3.44 -7.13 -6.84
CA SER A 38 2.78 -6.07 -7.60
C SER A 38 3.71 -4.90 -7.88
N THR A 39 3.32 -4.09 -8.86
CA THR A 39 4.04 -2.88 -9.29
C THR A 39 3.61 -1.63 -8.51
N SER A 40 2.69 -1.74 -7.54
CA SER A 40 2.12 -0.59 -6.83
C SER A 40 3.10 0.19 -5.95
N MET A 41 4.25 -0.41 -5.64
CA MET A 41 5.36 0.23 -4.91
C MET A 41 6.58 0.46 -5.83
N TYR A 42 6.35 0.49 -7.15
CA TYR A 42 7.38 0.66 -8.15
C TYR A 42 8.23 1.92 -7.89
N ALA A 43 9.50 1.85 -8.28
CA ALA A 43 10.63 2.69 -7.94
C ALA A 43 11.14 2.54 -6.49
N THR A 44 10.32 2.06 -5.55
CA THR A 44 10.78 1.69 -4.20
C THR A 44 10.97 0.19 -4.04
N LEU A 45 9.99 -0.60 -4.51
CA LEU A 45 10.01 -2.07 -4.51
C LEU A 45 9.55 -2.60 -5.86
N TYR A 46 10.15 -3.71 -6.28
CA TYR A 46 9.87 -4.35 -7.56
C TYR A 46 9.25 -5.74 -7.36
N PRO A 47 8.44 -6.22 -8.31
CA PRO A 47 8.04 -7.61 -8.33
C PRO A 47 9.29 -8.52 -8.31
N GLY A 48 9.27 -9.56 -7.45
CA GLY A 48 10.41 -10.44 -7.21
C GLY A 48 11.29 -10.04 -6.03
N ASP A 49 11.08 -8.87 -5.42
CA ASP A 49 11.82 -8.48 -4.22
C ASP A 49 11.42 -9.34 -3.02
N LEU A 50 12.41 -9.92 -2.35
CA LEU A 50 12.26 -10.54 -1.04
C LEU A 50 12.58 -9.52 0.05
N VAL A 51 11.58 -9.14 0.81
CA VAL A 51 11.66 -8.04 1.77
C VAL A 51 11.66 -8.57 3.20
N GLY A 52 12.59 -8.07 4.02
CA GLY A 52 12.62 -8.26 5.46
C GLY A 52 11.67 -7.28 6.14
N VAL A 53 10.70 -7.83 6.87
CA VAL A 53 9.64 -7.09 7.54
C VAL A 53 9.84 -7.14 9.04
N SER A 54 10.18 -6.01 9.65
CA SER A 54 10.27 -5.87 11.10
C SER A 54 8.88 -5.83 11.72
N ARG A 55 8.65 -6.65 12.74
CA ARG A 55 7.39 -6.67 13.47
C ARG A 55 7.35 -5.70 14.65
N TRP A 56 8.47 -5.13 15.02
CA TRP A 56 8.57 -4.19 16.14
C TRP A 56 7.54 -3.06 16.12
N PRO A 57 7.24 -2.42 14.97
CA PRO A 57 6.25 -1.35 14.90
C PRO A 57 4.81 -1.75 15.26
N VAL A 58 4.49 -3.05 15.24
CA VAL A 58 3.16 -3.53 15.69
C VAL A 58 2.92 -3.21 17.18
N TRP A 59 3.98 -3.15 17.98
CA TRP A 59 3.90 -2.84 19.42
C TRP A 59 4.27 -1.41 19.76
N THR A 60 5.15 -0.77 18.97
CA THR A 60 5.65 0.58 19.25
C THR A 60 4.94 1.67 18.45
N GLY A 61 4.12 1.29 17.46
CA GLY A 61 3.46 2.17 16.53
C GLY A 61 4.21 2.33 15.20
N PHE A 62 3.46 2.72 14.18
CA PHE A 62 3.96 3.01 12.85
C PHE A 62 4.07 4.51 12.65
N GLY A 63 5.11 4.93 11.93
CA GLY A 63 5.34 6.32 11.54
C GLY A 63 4.84 6.65 10.13
N ARG A 64 4.68 7.95 9.86
CA ARG A 64 4.43 8.42 8.50
C ARG A 64 5.66 8.19 7.64
N GLY A 65 5.45 7.63 6.44
CA GLY A 65 6.53 7.22 5.54
C GLY A 65 6.91 5.74 5.68
N ASP A 66 6.52 5.04 6.75
CA ASP A 66 6.78 3.62 6.88
C ASP A 66 6.15 2.82 5.74
N ILE A 67 6.89 1.90 5.16
CA ILE A 67 6.36 0.94 4.19
C ILE A 67 5.74 -0.20 4.97
N ALA A 68 4.42 -0.17 5.13
CA ALA A 68 3.68 -1.15 5.90
C ALA A 68 3.37 -2.40 5.08
N VAL A 69 3.52 -3.55 5.72
CA VAL A 69 2.96 -4.83 5.27
C VAL A 69 1.74 -5.10 6.13
N PHE A 70 0.61 -5.35 5.49
CA PHE A 70 -0.66 -5.54 6.18
C PHE A 70 -1.56 -6.54 5.45
N ARG A 71 -2.56 -7.05 6.15
CA ARG A 71 -3.54 -7.96 5.59
C ARG A 71 -4.60 -7.19 4.82
N ASP A 72 -4.93 -7.71 3.64
CA ASP A 72 -5.89 -7.09 2.72
C ASP A 72 -7.24 -6.85 3.42
N PRO A 73 -7.64 -5.58 3.60
CA PRO A 73 -8.88 -5.23 4.28
C PRO A 73 -10.13 -5.60 3.48
N LEU A 74 -9.99 -5.88 2.17
CA LEU A 74 -11.13 -6.27 1.32
C LEU A 74 -11.47 -7.77 1.36
N GLN A 75 -10.56 -8.59 1.88
CA GLN A 75 -10.76 -10.05 1.90
C GLN A 75 -11.55 -10.54 3.13
N ASP A 76 -12.63 -9.89 3.50
CA ASP A 76 -13.43 -10.17 4.70
C ASP A 76 -13.98 -11.59 4.77
N ARG A 77 -14.18 -12.24 3.61
CA ARG A 77 -14.68 -13.62 3.53
C ARG A 77 -13.63 -14.67 3.87
N LYS A 78 -12.35 -14.29 3.94
CA LYS A 78 -11.26 -15.19 4.31
C LYS A 78 -10.95 -15.04 5.80
N ALA A 79 -10.55 -16.17 6.42
CA ALA A 79 -9.95 -16.11 7.74
C ALA A 79 -8.77 -15.12 7.75
N PHE A 80 -8.63 -14.38 8.83
CA PHE A 80 -7.71 -13.22 8.91
C PHE A 80 -6.28 -13.60 8.49
N GLU A 81 -5.76 -14.74 8.98
CA GLU A 81 -4.40 -15.22 8.71
C GLU A 81 -4.19 -15.65 7.24
N ARG A 82 -5.27 -15.94 6.52
CA ARG A 82 -5.25 -16.38 5.10
C ARG A 82 -5.46 -15.24 4.12
N ARG A 83 -5.71 -14.00 4.62
CA ARG A 83 -5.83 -12.82 3.76
C ARG A 83 -4.47 -12.53 3.12
N GLN A 84 -4.51 -12.06 1.89
CA GLN A 84 -3.30 -11.65 1.16
C GLN A 84 -2.57 -10.54 1.92
N LEU A 85 -1.26 -10.57 1.88
CA LEU A 85 -0.44 -9.46 2.36
C LEU A 85 -0.29 -8.42 1.24
N LEU A 86 -0.54 -7.18 1.60
CA LEU A 86 -0.32 -6.01 0.77
C LEU A 86 0.85 -5.20 1.34
N VAL A 87 1.51 -4.47 0.44
CA VAL A 87 2.61 -3.55 0.79
C VAL A 87 2.27 -2.18 0.27
N LYS A 88 2.20 -1.17 1.15
CA LYS A 88 1.93 0.24 0.82
C LYS A 88 2.67 1.15 1.80
N ARG A 89 2.80 2.42 1.45
CA ARG A 89 3.37 3.45 2.33
C ARG A 89 2.28 4.09 3.18
N ILE A 90 2.52 4.18 4.49
CA ILE A 90 1.66 4.95 5.40
C ILE A 90 1.89 6.43 5.13
N VAL A 91 0.82 7.12 4.74
CA VAL A 91 0.84 8.58 4.51
C VAL A 91 -0.01 9.32 5.52
N GLY A 92 -1.06 8.69 6.05
CA GLY A 92 -1.93 9.24 7.09
C GLY A 92 -1.89 8.37 8.35
N LEU A 93 -1.58 9.01 9.47
CA LEU A 93 -1.66 8.46 10.81
C LEU A 93 -3.04 8.72 11.42
N PRO A 94 -3.43 8.00 12.49
CA PRO A 94 -4.67 8.29 13.21
C PRO A 94 -4.77 9.79 13.59
N GLY A 95 -5.85 10.43 13.19
CA GLY A 95 -6.12 11.86 13.44
C GLY A 95 -5.64 12.82 12.35
N ASP A 96 -4.87 12.38 11.37
CA ASP A 96 -4.41 13.22 10.26
C ASP A 96 -5.55 13.62 9.30
N GLU A 97 -5.40 14.78 8.66
CA GLU A 97 -6.22 15.23 7.54
C GLU A 97 -5.45 15.00 6.22
N ILE A 98 -6.05 14.28 5.28
CA ILE A 98 -5.49 13.96 3.97
C ILE A 98 -6.17 14.78 2.89
N ILE A 99 -5.37 15.45 2.06
CA ILE A 99 -5.84 16.16 0.87
C ILE A 99 -4.90 15.83 -0.28
N MET A 100 -5.45 15.57 -1.46
CA MET A 100 -4.68 15.52 -2.70
C MET A 100 -5.24 16.57 -3.67
N LYS A 101 -4.34 17.31 -4.30
CA LYS A 101 -4.65 18.30 -5.35
C LYS A 101 -3.70 18.10 -6.53
N ASP A 102 -4.26 17.82 -7.68
CA ASP A 102 -3.48 17.51 -8.90
C ASP A 102 -2.39 16.46 -8.64
N GLY A 103 -2.75 15.39 -7.89
CA GLY A 103 -1.86 14.31 -7.49
C GLY A 103 -0.80 14.69 -6.44
N VAL A 104 -0.76 15.93 -5.96
CA VAL A 104 0.12 16.35 -4.87
C VAL A 104 -0.55 16.08 -3.53
N LEU A 105 0.13 15.33 -2.68
CA LEU A 105 -0.36 14.95 -1.35
C LEU A 105 -0.05 16.05 -0.32
N PHE A 106 -1.06 16.38 0.47
CA PHE A 106 -0.95 17.22 1.67
C PHE A 106 -1.48 16.43 2.87
N VAL A 107 -0.75 16.50 3.97
CA VAL A 107 -1.16 15.95 5.27
C VAL A 107 -1.12 17.06 6.29
N ASN A 108 -2.23 17.28 6.99
CA ASN A 108 -2.40 18.39 7.92
C ASN A 108 -2.03 19.76 7.29
N ARG A 109 -2.37 19.93 5.99
CA ARG A 109 -2.09 21.11 5.14
C ARG A 109 -0.62 21.30 4.75
N GLU A 110 0.27 20.39 5.13
CA GLU A 110 1.68 20.41 4.73
C GLU A 110 1.89 19.46 3.55
N ARG A 111 2.65 19.92 2.55
CA ARG A 111 2.99 19.07 1.39
C ARG A 111 3.85 17.91 1.85
N LEU A 112 3.45 16.70 1.47
CA LEU A 112 4.19 15.47 1.72
C LEU A 112 4.57 14.80 0.39
N SER A 113 5.85 14.48 0.20
CA SER A 113 6.33 13.75 -0.97
C SER A 113 7.40 12.74 -0.56
N PHE A 114 7.58 11.71 -1.38
CA PHE A 114 8.58 10.67 -1.16
C PHE A 114 9.52 10.57 -2.38
N PRO A 115 10.83 10.31 -2.18
CA PRO A 115 11.83 10.35 -3.26
C PRO A 115 11.53 9.45 -4.47
N ASN A 116 10.89 8.31 -4.21
CA ASN A 116 10.59 7.31 -5.23
C ASN A 116 9.12 7.32 -5.68
N GLU A 117 8.37 8.38 -5.36
CA GLU A 117 7.00 8.53 -5.80
C GLU A 117 6.95 8.69 -7.32
N THR A 118 6.11 7.89 -7.99
CA THR A 118 5.94 7.94 -9.45
C THR A 118 4.50 8.25 -9.82
N HIS A 119 4.36 9.01 -10.91
CA HIS A 119 3.09 9.35 -11.55
C HIS A 119 3.04 8.78 -12.95
N SER A 120 1.85 8.66 -13.53
CA SER A 120 1.71 8.26 -14.93
C SER A 120 2.14 9.38 -15.85
N TYR A 121 2.99 9.04 -16.81
CA TYR A 121 3.41 9.93 -17.90
C TYR A 121 3.08 9.28 -19.23
N LEU A 122 2.47 10.08 -20.13
CA LEU A 122 2.32 9.71 -21.52
C LEU A 122 3.58 10.14 -22.28
N VAL A 123 4.38 9.14 -22.67
CA VAL A 123 5.61 9.37 -23.45
C VAL A 123 5.33 9.11 -24.91
N ARG A 124 5.53 10.13 -25.75
CA ARG A 124 5.43 10.03 -27.22
C ARG A 124 6.79 9.70 -27.79
N LEU A 125 6.85 8.64 -28.58
CA LEU A 125 8.07 8.17 -29.23
C LEU A 125 8.12 8.65 -30.69
N LYS A 126 9.32 8.84 -31.22
CA LYS A 126 9.51 9.06 -32.66
C LYS A 126 9.12 7.80 -33.44
N GLN A 127 8.71 8.00 -34.69
CA GLN A 127 8.34 6.90 -35.56
C GLN A 127 9.53 5.93 -35.74
N GLY A 128 9.29 4.65 -35.59
CA GLY A 128 10.32 3.60 -35.68
C GLY A 128 11.11 3.32 -34.39
N THR A 129 10.84 4.04 -33.29
CA THR A 129 11.45 3.74 -31.99
C THR A 129 10.88 2.44 -31.43
N ASP A 130 11.75 1.55 -30.95
CA ASP A 130 11.33 0.38 -30.19
C ASP A 130 10.99 0.77 -28.73
N PRO A 131 9.72 0.68 -28.31
CA PRO A 131 9.34 0.99 -26.94
C PRO A 131 10.06 0.12 -25.88
N LYS A 132 10.45 -1.10 -26.24
CA LYS A 132 11.17 -2.01 -25.33
C LYS A 132 12.55 -1.48 -24.95
N ALA A 133 13.25 -0.83 -25.90
CA ALA A 133 14.54 -0.22 -25.63
C ALA A 133 14.43 0.87 -24.55
N VAL A 134 13.39 1.72 -24.63
CA VAL A 134 13.13 2.76 -23.63
C VAL A 134 12.86 2.14 -22.26
N LEU A 135 12.07 1.07 -22.20
CA LEU A 135 11.77 0.38 -20.95
C LEU A 135 13.01 -0.26 -20.33
N THR A 136 13.82 -0.95 -21.17
CA THR A 136 15.04 -1.63 -20.70
C THR A 136 16.01 -0.62 -20.09
N ASP A 137 16.22 0.51 -20.74
CA ASP A 137 17.12 1.58 -20.26
C ASP A 137 16.64 2.21 -18.94
N LEU A 138 15.32 2.24 -18.73
CA LEU A 138 14.71 2.75 -17.49
C LEU A 138 14.55 1.66 -16.42
N GLY A 139 14.87 0.41 -16.74
CA GLY A 139 14.64 -0.74 -15.85
C GLY A 139 13.16 -1.00 -15.57
N LEU A 140 12.28 -0.67 -16.53
CA LEU A 140 10.83 -0.85 -16.45
C LEU A 140 10.39 -2.20 -17.01
N PRO A 141 9.42 -2.89 -16.40
CA PRO A 141 8.90 -4.15 -16.95
C PRO A 141 8.17 -3.92 -18.29
N PRO A 142 8.26 -4.85 -19.25
CA PRO A 142 7.55 -4.80 -20.53
C PRO A 142 6.03 -4.71 -20.41
N ALA A 143 5.46 -5.06 -19.26
CA ALA A 143 4.03 -4.99 -18.98
C ALA A 143 3.40 -3.58 -19.16
N PHE A 144 4.23 -2.54 -19.19
CA PHE A 144 3.79 -1.17 -19.42
C PHE A 144 3.74 -0.76 -20.89
N VAL A 145 4.05 -1.66 -21.83
CA VAL A 145 4.03 -1.36 -23.27
C VAL A 145 2.72 -1.81 -23.90
N PRO A 146 1.84 -0.90 -24.34
CA PRO A 146 0.74 -1.26 -25.23
C PRO A 146 1.28 -1.59 -26.63
N PRO A 147 0.87 -2.70 -27.27
CA PRO A 147 1.34 -3.03 -28.60
C PRO A 147 0.85 -2.00 -29.64
N GLY A 148 1.72 -1.60 -30.55
CA GLY A 148 1.37 -0.95 -31.83
C GLY A 148 1.12 0.54 -31.80
N ARG A 149 1.61 1.31 -30.83
CA ARG A 149 1.42 2.78 -30.77
C ARG A 149 2.73 3.52 -30.56
N ASN A 150 2.83 4.74 -31.13
CA ASN A 150 3.97 5.66 -30.94
C ASN A 150 3.93 6.38 -29.58
N PHE A 151 3.22 5.84 -28.60
CA PHE A 151 3.22 6.34 -27.23
C PHE A 151 3.13 5.17 -26.24
N ILE A 152 3.74 5.37 -25.09
CA ILE A 152 3.72 4.44 -23.95
C ILE A 152 3.35 5.22 -22.69
N GLU A 153 2.64 4.57 -21.79
CA GLU A 153 2.35 5.12 -20.48
C GLU A 153 3.34 4.54 -19.46
N LEU A 154 4.05 5.40 -18.75
CA LEU A 154 5.13 5.02 -17.85
C LEU A 154 4.94 5.60 -16.44
N PRO A 155 5.23 4.82 -15.38
CA PRO A 155 5.32 5.33 -14.02
C PRO A 155 6.68 6.00 -13.80
N LEU A 156 6.76 7.32 -13.91
CA LEU A 156 7.98 8.09 -13.77
C LEU A 156 7.93 9.00 -12.54
N ASN A 157 9.08 9.20 -11.90
CA ASN A 157 9.31 10.35 -11.04
C ASN A 157 9.91 11.51 -11.85
N ASP A 158 10.06 12.69 -11.24
CA ASP A 158 10.54 13.88 -11.94
C ASP A 158 11.93 13.69 -12.56
N ALA A 159 12.84 12.98 -11.88
CA ALA A 159 14.19 12.71 -12.39
C ALA A 159 14.14 11.77 -13.61
N MET A 160 13.31 10.73 -13.56
CA MET A 160 13.09 9.81 -14.68
C MET A 160 12.42 10.52 -15.85
N ALA A 161 11.41 11.35 -15.61
CA ALA A 161 10.72 12.11 -16.65
C ALA A 161 11.70 13.04 -17.38
N ASN A 162 12.52 13.78 -16.63
CA ASN A 162 13.57 14.63 -17.20
C ASN A 162 14.63 13.85 -18.01
N ALA A 163 14.95 12.63 -17.58
CA ALA A 163 15.88 11.76 -18.34
C ALA A 163 15.24 11.25 -19.63
N VAL A 164 13.96 10.89 -19.58
CA VAL A 164 13.17 10.44 -20.74
C VAL A 164 13.02 11.57 -21.77
N GLU A 165 12.72 12.78 -21.35
CA GLU A 165 12.58 13.92 -22.28
C GLU A 165 13.88 14.26 -23.05
N LYS A 166 15.04 13.99 -22.44
CA LYS A 166 16.35 14.24 -23.09
C LYS A 166 16.75 13.18 -24.10
N ARG A 167 15.99 12.10 -24.23
CA ARG A 167 16.31 11.03 -25.18
C ARG A 167 16.07 11.47 -26.62
N ALA A 168 16.95 11.08 -27.50
CA ALA A 168 16.86 11.41 -28.93
C ALA A 168 15.65 10.75 -29.63
N ASP A 169 15.13 9.65 -29.10
CA ASP A 169 14.02 8.86 -29.61
C ASP A 169 12.65 9.25 -29.01
N VAL A 170 12.61 10.22 -28.06
CA VAL A 170 11.39 10.74 -27.45
C VAL A 170 10.99 12.09 -28.08
N VAL A 171 9.68 12.31 -28.23
CA VAL A 171 9.09 13.57 -28.70
C VAL A 171 8.64 14.42 -27.52
N SER A 172 7.93 13.80 -26.55
CA SER A 172 7.46 14.46 -25.33
C SER A 172 7.23 13.44 -24.21
N ALA A 173 7.29 13.89 -22.95
CA ALA A 173 6.85 13.15 -21.77
C ALA A 173 5.93 14.06 -20.95
N GLU A 174 4.63 13.78 -20.98
CA GLU A 174 3.62 14.61 -20.35
C GLU A 174 3.01 13.88 -19.16
N ARG A 175 3.01 14.51 -17.98
CA ARG A 175 2.36 13.95 -16.80
C ARG A 175 0.86 13.86 -17.03
N MET A 176 0.31 12.68 -16.79
CA MET A 176 -1.13 12.46 -16.84
C MET A 176 -1.76 12.84 -15.51
N SER A 177 -2.93 13.49 -15.57
CA SER A 177 -3.78 13.72 -14.42
C SER A 177 -5.20 13.26 -14.71
N THR A 178 -5.93 12.87 -13.67
CA THR A 178 -7.32 12.49 -13.80
C THR A 178 -8.18 13.75 -13.89
N ALA A 179 -8.90 13.90 -14.98
CA ALA A 179 -9.77 15.07 -15.17
C ALA A 179 -10.78 15.21 -14.03
N THR A 180 -10.97 16.43 -13.56
CA THR A 180 -12.01 16.77 -12.57
C THR A 180 -13.38 16.32 -13.08
N GLY A 181 -14.15 15.59 -12.26
CA GLY A 181 -15.45 15.06 -12.64
C GLY A 181 -15.42 13.71 -13.37
N ALA A 182 -14.25 13.11 -13.61
CA ALA A 182 -14.15 11.75 -14.17
C ALA A 182 -14.95 10.72 -13.35
N PRO A 183 -15.47 9.62 -13.98
CA PRO A 183 -16.21 8.58 -13.29
C PRO A 183 -15.44 7.99 -12.11
N ARG A 184 -16.14 7.73 -11.03
CA ARG A 184 -15.52 7.53 -9.73
C ARG A 184 -15.71 6.12 -9.25
N HIS A 185 -14.64 5.35 -9.32
CA HIS A 185 -14.53 4.08 -8.63
C HIS A 185 -13.61 4.22 -7.41
N ILE A 186 -13.85 5.29 -6.61
CA ILE A 186 -12.98 5.69 -5.52
C ILE A 186 -13.76 5.77 -4.21
N PHE A 187 -13.11 5.43 -3.11
CA PHE A 187 -13.70 5.58 -1.77
C PHE A 187 -14.05 7.05 -1.49
N PRO A 188 -15.23 7.35 -0.93
CA PRO A 188 -16.19 6.42 -0.32
C PRO A 188 -17.34 5.97 -1.23
N PHE A 189 -17.23 6.04 -2.55
CA PHE A 189 -18.23 5.58 -3.54
C PHE A 189 -19.58 6.28 -3.38
N SER A 190 -19.59 7.52 -3.02
CA SER A 190 -20.79 8.29 -2.70
C SER A 190 -20.90 9.54 -3.55
N PRO A 191 -22.10 9.93 -4.00
CA PRO A 191 -22.31 11.14 -4.80
C PRO A 191 -22.02 12.43 -4.03
N TYR A 192 -21.93 12.37 -2.70
CA TYR A 192 -21.61 13.52 -1.86
C TYR A 192 -20.13 13.92 -1.93
N PHE A 193 -19.25 13.02 -2.40
CA PHE A 193 -17.81 13.25 -2.48
C PHE A 193 -17.38 13.30 -3.95
N HIS A 194 -16.97 14.49 -4.39
CA HIS A 194 -16.53 14.73 -5.77
C HIS A 194 -15.04 14.49 -5.96
N TRP A 195 -14.53 13.37 -5.41
CA TRP A 195 -13.12 13.03 -5.42
C TRP A 195 -12.75 12.13 -6.60
N ASN A 196 -11.49 12.15 -6.96
CA ASN A 196 -10.86 11.21 -7.89
C ASN A 196 -9.46 10.83 -7.36
N SER A 197 -8.65 10.10 -8.13
CA SER A 197 -7.33 9.63 -7.68
C SER A 197 -6.32 10.76 -7.46
N ASP A 198 -6.52 11.93 -8.07
CA ASP A 198 -5.60 13.06 -8.05
C ASP A 198 -6.16 14.26 -7.26
N ASP A 199 -7.48 14.39 -7.21
CA ASP A 199 -8.19 15.38 -6.40
C ASP A 199 -9.04 14.68 -5.34
N TYR A 200 -8.53 14.58 -4.11
CA TYR A 200 -9.08 13.74 -3.07
C TYR A 200 -9.09 14.46 -1.71
N GLY A 201 -10.13 14.27 -0.94
CA GLY A 201 -10.26 14.88 0.39
C GLY A 201 -10.95 16.25 0.38
N PRO A 202 -10.94 16.96 1.53
CA PRO A 202 -10.29 16.59 2.78
C PRO A 202 -10.90 15.36 3.44
N LEU A 203 -10.04 14.45 3.92
CA LEU A 203 -10.44 13.23 4.63
C LEU A 203 -9.67 13.11 5.93
N ARG A 204 -10.40 13.05 7.06
CA ARG A 204 -9.79 12.77 8.36
C ARG A 204 -9.59 11.26 8.53
N VAL A 205 -8.39 10.86 8.90
CA VAL A 205 -8.05 9.48 9.27
C VAL A 205 -8.55 9.23 10.70
N PRO A 206 -9.47 8.26 10.94
CA PRO A 206 -10.04 8.05 12.26
C PRO A 206 -9.01 7.59 13.28
N ALA A 207 -9.07 8.16 14.48
CA ALA A 207 -8.30 7.74 15.64
C ALA A 207 -9.21 7.12 16.70
N LYS A 208 -8.67 6.21 17.50
CA LYS A 208 -9.37 5.67 18.66
C LYS A 208 -9.84 6.80 19.59
N GLY A 209 -11.12 6.79 19.94
CA GLY A 209 -11.75 7.81 20.77
C GLY A 209 -12.33 9.00 19.97
N ASP A 210 -12.04 9.12 18.68
CA ASP A 210 -12.68 10.14 17.84
C ASP A 210 -14.20 9.91 17.82
N THR A 211 -14.96 11.00 17.95
CA THR A 211 -16.41 10.97 17.80
C THR A 211 -16.79 11.51 16.42
N VAL A 212 -17.33 10.64 15.57
CA VAL A 212 -17.74 10.98 14.22
C VAL A 212 -19.25 11.14 14.13
N ARG A 213 -19.70 12.10 13.30
CA ARG A 213 -21.12 12.25 12.99
C ARG A 213 -21.54 11.16 12.01
N ILE A 214 -22.73 10.58 12.25
CA ILE A 214 -23.32 9.52 11.43
C ILE A 214 -24.64 10.03 10.85
N ASP A 215 -24.62 10.30 9.55
CA ASP A 215 -25.76 10.70 8.76
C ASP A 215 -25.62 10.19 7.31
N PRO A 216 -26.61 10.36 6.43
CA PRO A 216 -26.54 9.86 5.04
C PRO A 216 -25.34 10.37 4.23
N THR A 217 -24.77 11.53 4.61
CA THR A 217 -23.59 12.10 3.90
C THR A 217 -22.29 11.54 4.41
N THR A 218 -22.18 11.23 5.70
CA THR A 218 -20.93 10.79 6.34
C THR A 218 -20.83 9.27 6.45
N ILE A 219 -21.96 8.55 6.47
CA ILE A 219 -21.98 7.08 6.63
C ILE A 219 -21.11 6.34 5.60
N PRO A 220 -21.00 6.76 4.33
CA PRO A 220 -20.15 6.09 3.37
C PRO A 220 -18.66 6.09 3.75
N LEU A 221 -18.22 7.00 4.62
CA LEU A 221 -16.86 7.01 5.16
C LEU A 221 -16.65 6.00 6.28
N TYR A 222 -17.71 5.66 7.04
CA TYR A 222 -17.58 4.94 8.32
C TYR A 222 -18.33 3.61 8.38
N ASP A 223 -19.21 3.29 7.42
CA ASP A 223 -20.01 2.06 7.44
C ASP A 223 -19.13 0.81 7.56
N ARG A 224 -18.03 0.76 6.81
CA ARG A 224 -17.08 -0.34 6.84
C ARG A 224 -16.32 -0.42 8.17
N ILE A 225 -15.96 0.71 8.74
CA ILE A 225 -15.34 0.79 10.07
C ILE A 225 -16.30 0.16 11.08
N ILE A 226 -17.51 0.69 11.16
CA ILE A 226 -18.51 0.28 12.14
C ILE A 226 -18.91 -1.18 11.96
N SER A 227 -19.26 -1.57 10.72
CA SER A 227 -19.87 -2.87 10.47
C SER A 227 -18.86 -4.00 10.32
N ARG A 228 -17.67 -3.75 9.71
CA ARG A 228 -16.72 -4.80 9.36
C ARG A 228 -15.53 -4.88 10.31
N TYR A 229 -15.00 -3.73 10.71
CA TYR A 229 -13.79 -3.70 11.53
C TYR A 229 -14.11 -3.72 13.02
N GLU A 230 -15.18 -3.03 13.42
CA GLU A 230 -15.60 -2.95 14.83
C GLU A 230 -16.80 -3.86 15.14
N GLY A 231 -17.31 -4.59 14.12
CA GLY A 231 -18.26 -5.69 14.28
C GLY A 231 -19.65 -5.29 14.80
N ARG A 232 -20.04 -4.02 14.61
CA ARG A 232 -21.33 -3.50 15.07
C ARG A 232 -22.39 -3.66 13.98
N LYS A 233 -23.63 -3.88 14.39
CA LYS A 233 -24.74 -4.00 13.45
C LYS A 233 -25.31 -2.63 13.10
N LEU A 234 -25.00 -2.15 11.88
CA LEU A 234 -25.50 -0.89 11.35
C LEU A 234 -26.63 -1.16 10.36
N GLU A 235 -27.79 -0.56 10.56
CA GLU A 235 -29.00 -0.79 9.74
C GLU A 235 -29.67 0.56 9.41
N ALA A 236 -30.27 0.66 8.23
CA ALA A 236 -31.15 1.77 7.87
C ALA A 236 -32.61 1.38 8.20
N SER A 237 -33.35 2.28 8.85
CA SER A 237 -34.75 2.12 9.17
C SER A 237 -35.50 3.42 8.83
N GLY A 238 -36.16 3.46 7.68
CA GLY A 238 -36.73 4.70 7.16
C GLY A 238 -35.66 5.76 6.93
N ASN A 239 -35.77 6.90 7.61
CA ASN A 239 -34.78 8.00 7.54
C ASN A 239 -33.71 7.92 8.64
N ASP A 240 -33.80 6.95 9.55
CA ASP A 240 -32.90 6.80 10.68
C ASP A 240 -31.85 5.71 10.43
N LEU A 241 -30.65 5.90 10.99
CA LEU A 241 -29.63 4.87 11.10
C LEU A 241 -29.66 4.27 12.50
N LEU A 242 -29.69 2.95 12.57
CA LEU A 242 -29.70 2.19 13.83
C LEU A 242 -28.37 1.49 14.03
N LEU A 243 -27.77 1.64 15.21
CA LEU A 243 -26.64 0.87 15.69
C LEU A 243 -27.13 -0.12 16.74
N ASP A 244 -26.98 -1.41 16.48
CA ASP A 244 -27.46 -2.49 17.38
C ASP A 244 -28.94 -2.30 17.78
N GLY A 245 -29.78 -1.85 16.83
CA GLY A 245 -31.21 -1.61 17.03
C GLY A 245 -31.59 -0.30 17.69
N ARG A 246 -30.66 0.62 17.94
CA ARG A 246 -30.91 1.94 18.54
C ARG A 246 -30.54 3.06 17.57
N PRO A 247 -31.35 4.14 17.47
CA PRO A 247 -31.00 5.30 16.64
C PRO A 247 -29.65 5.89 17.02
N ILE A 248 -28.84 6.20 15.99
CA ILE A 248 -27.51 6.75 16.17
C ILE A 248 -27.31 8.00 15.32
N GLN A 249 -26.66 9.03 15.91
CA GLN A 249 -26.22 10.25 15.20
C GLN A 249 -24.72 10.49 15.35
N ARG A 250 -24.08 9.83 16.29
CA ARG A 250 -22.64 9.94 16.57
C ARG A 250 -22.10 8.56 16.93
N TYR A 251 -20.89 8.29 16.48
CA TYR A 251 -20.19 7.05 16.79
C TYR A 251 -18.80 7.34 17.34
N VAL A 252 -18.41 6.63 18.39
CA VAL A 252 -17.06 6.70 18.95
C VAL A 252 -16.25 5.59 18.31
N ILE A 253 -15.15 5.95 17.67
CA ILE A 253 -14.22 5.02 16.99
C ILE A 253 -13.46 4.20 18.04
N ASP A 254 -13.49 2.87 17.93
CA ASP A 254 -12.89 1.97 18.91
C ASP A 254 -11.41 1.63 18.62
N ALA A 255 -10.93 1.86 17.39
CA ALA A 255 -9.58 1.51 16.97
C ALA A 255 -8.86 2.66 16.23
N ASN A 256 -7.55 2.54 16.08
CA ASN A 256 -6.77 3.41 15.22
C ASN A 256 -6.80 2.93 13.78
N TYR A 257 -6.85 3.87 12.84
CA TYR A 257 -6.85 3.62 11.40
C TYR A 257 -5.69 4.34 10.73
N TYR A 258 -5.26 3.82 9.58
CA TYR A 258 -4.18 4.37 8.78
C TYR A 258 -4.66 4.60 7.35
N PHE A 259 -4.08 5.59 6.69
CA PHE A 259 -4.29 5.83 5.26
C PHE A 259 -2.99 5.54 4.52
N VAL A 260 -3.05 4.64 3.55
CA VAL A 260 -1.86 4.16 2.85
C VAL A 260 -1.96 4.40 1.35
N LEU A 261 -0.83 4.74 0.72
CA LEU A 261 -0.71 4.91 -0.72
C LEU A 261 0.39 4.01 -1.29
N GLY A 262 0.23 3.60 -2.54
CA GLY A 262 1.33 3.06 -3.32
C GLY A 262 2.26 4.17 -3.78
N ASP A 263 3.56 3.87 -3.88
CA ASP A 263 4.55 4.83 -4.41
C ASP A 263 4.33 5.04 -5.91
N SER A 264 3.84 4.04 -6.62
CA SER A 264 3.39 4.17 -8.01
C SER A 264 1.92 4.61 -8.04
N ARG A 265 1.67 5.92 -7.98
CA ARG A 265 0.39 6.55 -7.68
C ARG A 265 -0.79 6.10 -8.55
N HIS A 266 -0.59 6.01 -9.86
CA HIS A 266 -1.66 5.62 -10.81
C HIS A 266 -1.73 4.11 -11.05
N TYR A 267 -0.72 3.34 -10.60
CA TYR A 267 -0.68 1.88 -10.70
C TYR A 267 -0.91 1.19 -9.34
N SER A 268 -1.61 1.86 -8.44
CA SER A 268 -1.86 1.35 -7.09
C SER A 268 -3.35 1.36 -6.75
N ALA A 269 -3.88 0.19 -6.41
CA ALA A 269 -5.10 0.10 -5.62
C ALA A 269 -4.71 0.24 -4.14
N ASP A 270 -5.10 1.37 -3.52
CA ASP A 270 -4.73 1.75 -2.17
C ASP A 270 -5.90 2.43 -1.43
N SER A 271 -5.64 3.11 -0.34
CA SER A 271 -6.69 3.72 0.50
C SER A 271 -7.62 4.67 -0.24
N ARG A 272 -7.19 5.25 -1.36
CA ARG A 272 -8.08 6.05 -2.21
C ARG A 272 -9.23 5.22 -2.79
N PHE A 273 -9.03 3.90 -2.96
CA PHE A 273 -10.00 3.00 -3.60
C PHE A 273 -10.79 2.17 -2.60
N TRP A 274 -10.30 1.94 -1.38
CA TRP A 274 -10.98 1.05 -0.44
C TRP A 274 -11.03 1.59 1.01
N GLY A 275 -10.47 2.79 1.27
CA GLY A 275 -10.56 3.46 2.55
C GLY A 275 -9.43 3.10 3.52
N PHE A 276 -9.74 2.98 4.78
CA PHE A 276 -8.78 2.89 5.86
C PHE A 276 -8.26 1.48 6.12
N VAL A 277 -7.04 1.38 6.65
CA VAL A 277 -6.44 0.14 7.18
C VAL A 277 -6.56 0.17 8.71
N PRO A 278 -7.24 -0.78 9.33
CA PRO A 278 -7.25 -0.91 10.78
C PRO A 278 -5.85 -1.25 11.33
N ALA A 279 -5.54 -0.78 12.52
CA ALA A 279 -4.24 -1.02 13.16
C ALA A 279 -3.92 -2.51 13.34
N ASP A 280 -4.91 -3.34 13.65
CA ASP A 280 -4.77 -4.80 13.83
C ASP A 280 -4.47 -5.56 12.53
N HIS A 281 -4.71 -4.93 11.35
CA HIS A 281 -4.34 -5.50 10.06
C HIS A 281 -2.84 -5.35 9.75
N LEU A 282 -2.13 -4.44 10.44
CA LEU A 282 -0.71 -4.19 10.22
C LEU A 282 0.12 -5.38 10.74
N VAL A 283 1.00 -5.90 9.89
CA VAL A 283 1.85 -7.06 10.17
C VAL A 283 3.26 -6.65 10.53
N GLY A 284 3.75 -5.54 9.95
CA GLY A 284 5.08 -5.01 10.22
C GLY A 284 5.51 -3.97 9.17
N ARG A 285 6.72 -3.45 9.36
CA ARG A 285 7.36 -2.49 8.47
C ARG A 285 8.41 -3.18 7.60
N ALA A 286 8.32 -3.01 6.29
CA ALA A 286 9.37 -3.37 5.37
C ALA A 286 10.61 -2.53 5.66
N SER A 287 11.74 -3.16 5.99
CA SER A 287 12.93 -2.45 6.45
C SER A 287 14.10 -2.55 5.48
N PHE A 288 14.18 -3.65 4.74
CA PHE A 288 15.23 -3.85 3.74
C PHE A 288 14.81 -4.87 2.69
N VAL A 289 15.39 -4.77 1.50
CA VAL A 289 15.30 -5.79 0.45
C VAL A 289 16.47 -6.76 0.65
N LEU A 290 16.17 -8.03 0.90
CA LEU A 290 17.21 -9.05 1.05
C LEU A 290 17.81 -9.43 -0.30
N VAL A 291 16.95 -9.70 -1.26
CA VAL A 291 17.31 -10.07 -2.64
C VAL A 291 16.22 -9.51 -3.56
N SER A 292 16.63 -8.96 -4.70
CA SER A 292 15.75 -8.53 -5.77
C SER A 292 15.98 -9.43 -6.98
N GLN A 293 14.97 -10.21 -7.35
CA GLN A 293 15.01 -11.08 -8.51
C GLN A 293 14.20 -10.47 -9.64
N ASP A 294 14.80 -10.43 -10.84
CA ASP A 294 14.07 -10.06 -12.04
C ASP A 294 13.20 -11.23 -12.49
N PRO A 295 11.87 -11.11 -12.45
CA PRO A 295 10.98 -12.22 -12.81
C PRO A 295 11.04 -12.59 -14.29
N GLU A 296 11.54 -11.72 -15.17
CA GLU A 296 11.63 -11.95 -16.61
C GLU A 296 12.93 -12.64 -17.02
N ASN A 297 14.05 -12.19 -16.43
CA ASN A 297 15.37 -12.70 -16.78
C ASN A 297 15.90 -13.72 -15.78
N GLY A 298 15.21 -13.91 -14.63
CA GLY A 298 15.63 -14.83 -13.56
C GLY A 298 16.92 -14.41 -12.85
N GLY A 299 17.49 -13.25 -13.19
CA GLY A 299 18.72 -12.72 -12.62
C GLY A 299 18.50 -11.91 -11.34
N ILE A 300 19.57 -11.73 -10.56
CA ILE A 300 19.56 -10.84 -9.39
C ILE A 300 19.86 -9.41 -9.85
N ARG A 301 19.01 -8.46 -9.47
CA ARG A 301 19.25 -7.03 -9.72
C ARG A 301 20.42 -6.55 -8.86
N LYS A 302 21.52 -6.21 -9.53
CA LYS A 302 22.72 -5.68 -8.87
C LYS A 302 22.39 -4.36 -8.13
N GLY A 303 22.93 -4.18 -6.92
CA GLY A 303 22.68 -3.00 -6.09
C GLY A 303 21.38 -3.03 -5.27
N TRP A 304 20.58 -4.10 -5.39
CA TRP A 304 19.32 -4.29 -4.65
C TRP A 304 19.41 -5.40 -3.60
N VAL A 305 20.60 -5.88 -3.31
CA VAL A 305 20.84 -6.87 -2.23
C VAL A 305 21.15 -6.10 -0.94
N LEU A 306 20.42 -6.44 0.15
CA LEU A 306 20.50 -5.79 1.47
C LEU A 306 20.24 -4.26 1.42
N LYS A 307 19.44 -3.80 0.46
CA LYS A 307 19.10 -2.39 0.34
C LYS A 307 18.13 -1.99 1.46
N SER A 308 18.50 -0.98 2.25
CA SER A 308 17.60 -0.35 3.24
C SER A 308 16.43 0.38 2.56
N LEU A 309 15.26 0.37 3.20
CA LEU A 309 14.03 1.00 2.73
C LEU A 309 13.66 2.21 3.58
#